data_0df5cf27a0e9a7ad9af6fbeac1cdda4c
#
_entry.id   0df5cf27a0e9a7ad9af6fbeac1cdda4c
#
_cell.length_a   1.000
_cell.length_b   1.000
_cell.length_c   1.000
_cell.angle_alpha   90.00
_cell.angle_beta   90.00
_cell.angle_gamma   90.00
#
_symmetry.space_group_name_H-M   'P 1'
#
loop_
_entity.id
_entity.type
_entity.pdbx_description
1 polymer ?
#
loop_
_entity_poly.entity_id
_entity_poly.type
_entity_poly.pdbx_seq_one_letter_code
_entity_poly.pdbx_strand_id
1 'polypeptide(L)'
;MTETVAGKAAGEKRDLLILGGGLVGMTLALAAATRGISSHVVDRADPAELTAEGFDGRASAISTASWNLFTNIGIAQRLEPLGCPIESIAVTDQMKPGRIDFRPEPHEGTLGRMFANRDLRLALFEAAAQQPLIAWHPNARVTDRDRSEHGVSATLADGTVLRAELLVGAEGRASPTREESGLGLAKWGYGHRAIIAGLAHERPHEGVAWEIFYPAGPFALLPLRDDSDGRHRSALVWTVSEKDAAGVMALSPRAFLAEVTRRMGDIYGTVELTGDRSSYPLSFQHTARMTDHRMVLVGDAAHGMHPIAGQGLNLGLRDVGALVEVLGEARRLGLDLGDAEMLRRYETWRGLDTFSVSFATDV
;
A
#
# COMPACT_ATOMS: atom_id res chain seq x y z
N MET A 1 18.30 12.69 -45.27
CA MET A 1 16.92 13.11 -44.99
C MET A 1 16.51 12.48 -43.66
N THR A 2 16.68 13.22 -42.57
CA THR A 2 16.30 12.80 -41.24
C THR A 2 14.85 13.25 -41.01
N GLU A 3 13.92 12.31 -41.04
CA GLU A 3 12.55 12.56 -40.63
C GLU A 3 12.55 12.89 -39.12
N THR A 4 12.26 14.14 -38.84
CA THR A 4 11.92 14.59 -37.51
C THR A 4 10.56 14.00 -37.17
N VAL A 5 10.54 12.97 -36.30
CA VAL A 5 9.29 12.45 -35.70
C VAL A 5 8.69 13.63 -34.91
N ALA A 6 7.62 14.19 -35.46
CA ALA A 6 6.83 15.22 -34.76
C ALA A 6 6.25 14.57 -33.49
N GLY A 7 6.82 14.95 -32.34
CA GLY A 7 6.33 14.51 -31.04
C GLY A 7 4.86 14.94 -30.88
N LYS A 8 4.00 14.00 -30.47
CA LYS A 8 2.65 14.30 -30.00
C LYS A 8 2.75 15.43 -28.97
N ALA A 9 1.78 16.33 -28.97
CA ALA A 9 1.78 17.56 -28.18
C ALA A 9 2.21 17.30 -26.75
N ALA A 10 3.19 18.09 -26.28
CA ALA A 10 3.62 18.07 -24.88
C ALA A 10 2.40 18.37 -23.99
N GLY A 11 2.09 17.48 -23.08
CA GLY A 11 1.02 17.68 -22.10
C GLY A 11 1.28 18.96 -21.24
N GLU A 12 0.23 19.51 -20.67
CA GLU A 12 0.32 20.64 -19.74
C GLU A 12 1.32 20.30 -18.62
N LYS A 13 2.24 21.23 -18.31
CA LYS A 13 3.17 21.08 -17.18
C LYS A 13 2.37 21.10 -15.87
N ARG A 14 2.62 20.15 -14.99
CA ARG A 14 2.04 20.07 -13.65
C ARG A 14 3.10 20.20 -12.56
N ASP A 15 2.68 20.27 -11.32
CA ASP A 15 3.60 20.39 -10.18
C ASP A 15 4.32 19.06 -9.90
N LEU A 16 3.58 17.94 -9.90
CA LEU A 16 4.13 16.61 -9.61
C LEU A 16 3.98 15.65 -10.80
N LEU A 17 4.96 14.78 -10.97
CA LEU A 17 4.91 13.59 -11.83
C LEU A 17 5.02 12.35 -10.93
N ILE A 18 3.88 11.73 -10.63
CA ILE A 18 3.79 10.57 -9.75
C ILE A 18 3.80 9.32 -10.61
N LEU A 19 4.84 8.51 -10.47
CA LEU A 19 4.95 7.20 -11.12
C LEU A 19 4.51 6.12 -10.15
N GLY A 20 3.43 5.43 -10.51
CA GLY A 20 2.70 4.47 -9.67
C GLY A 20 1.38 5.05 -9.13
N GLY A 21 0.25 4.64 -9.73
CA GLY A 21 -1.11 4.99 -9.32
C GLY A 21 -1.75 3.98 -8.34
N GLY A 22 -0.93 3.27 -7.57
CA GLY A 22 -1.39 2.37 -6.50
C GLY A 22 -1.97 3.14 -5.32
N LEU A 23 -2.25 2.42 -4.21
CA LEU A 23 -2.88 3.01 -3.01
C LEU A 23 -2.12 4.24 -2.48
N VAL A 24 -0.78 4.17 -2.44
CA VAL A 24 0.05 5.29 -1.93
C VAL A 24 0.11 6.45 -2.93
N GLY A 25 0.40 6.17 -4.21
CA GLY A 25 0.56 7.23 -5.22
C GLY A 25 -0.75 7.98 -5.50
N MET A 26 -1.89 7.26 -5.55
CA MET A 26 -3.18 7.90 -5.74
C MET A 26 -3.62 8.71 -4.50
N THR A 27 -3.33 8.20 -3.30
CA THR A 27 -3.56 8.97 -2.06
C THR A 27 -2.70 10.24 -2.05
N LEU A 28 -1.44 10.15 -2.50
CA LEU A 28 -0.57 11.32 -2.61
C LEU A 28 -1.14 12.38 -3.58
N ALA A 29 -1.60 11.96 -4.75
CA ALA A 29 -2.19 12.88 -5.72
C ALA A 29 -3.41 13.62 -5.15
N LEU A 30 -4.31 12.90 -4.48
CA LEU A 30 -5.47 13.48 -3.82
C LEU A 30 -5.08 14.42 -2.67
N ALA A 31 -4.13 14.02 -1.84
CA ALA A 31 -3.65 14.83 -0.73
C ALA A 31 -2.93 16.11 -1.23
N ALA A 32 -2.11 16.02 -2.27
CA ALA A 32 -1.47 17.17 -2.92
C ALA A 32 -2.51 18.15 -3.49
N ALA A 33 -3.57 17.62 -4.12
CA ALA A 33 -4.66 18.44 -4.65
C ALA A 33 -5.37 19.28 -3.57
N THR A 34 -5.47 18.80 -2.32
CA THR A 34 -6.01 19.61 -1.20
C THR A 34 -5.16 20.82 -0.87
N ARG A 35 -3.89 20.84 -1.29
CA ARG A 35 -2.96 21.97 -1.15
C ARG A 35 -2.82 22.78 -2.43
N GLY A 36 -3.68 22.56 -3.43
CA GLY A 36 -3.63 23.23 -4.72
C GLY A 36 -2.44 22.79 -5.60
N ILE A 37 -1.86 21.63 -5.36
CA ILE A 37 -0.73 21.06 -6.09
C ILE A 37 -1.29 20.08 -7.14
N SER A 38 -0.99 20.35 -8.41
CA SER A 38 -1.42 19.53 -9.55
C SER A 38 -0.48 18.36 -9.80
N SER A 39 -1.01 17.27 -10.38
CA SER A 39 -0.19 16.09 -10.65
C SER A 39 -0.54 15.37 -11.95
N HIS A 40 0.47 14.81 -12.62
CA HIS A 40 0.32 13.65 -13.48
C HIS A 40 0.49 12.39 -12.62
N VAL A 41 -0.44 11.43 -12.74
CA VAL A 41 -0.30 10.10 -12.13
C VAL A 41 -0.23 9.07 -13.26
N VAL A 42 0.85 8.30 -13.31
CA VAL A 42 1.07 7.30 -14.36
C VAL A 42 1.09 5.90 -13.74
N ASP A 43 0.30 4.99 -14.26
CA ASP A 43 0.35 3.58 -13.86
C ASP A 43 0.23 2.66 -15.07
N ARG A 44 0.99 1.56 -15.04
CA ARG A 44 0.97 0.53 -16.08
C ARG A 44 -0.23 -0.41 -15.98
N ALA A 45 -0.86 -0.47 -14.82
CA ALA A 45 -1.96 -1.40 -14.55
C ALA A 45 -3.28 -0.88 -15.12
N ASP A 46 -4.14 -1.81 -15.49
CA ASP A 46 -5.51 -1.52 -15.84
C ASP A 46 -6.37 -1.35 -14.59
N PRO A 47 -6.99 -0.17 -14.38
CA PRO A 47 -7.91 0.03 -13.28
C PRO A 47 -9.07 -0.98 -13.25
N ALA A 48 -9.57 -1.41 -14.40
CA ALA A 48 -10.66 -2.37 -14.48
C ALA A 48 -10.24 -3.74 -13.93
N GLU A 49 -9.02 -4.19 -14.23
CA GLU A 49 -8.48 -5.44 -13.66
C GLU A 49 -8.26 -5.31 -12.13
N LEU A 50 -7.74 -4.16 -11.68
CA LEU A 50 -7.47 -3.91 -10.27
C LEU A 50 -8.72 -3.77 -9.40
N THR A 51 -9.87 -3.50 -10.02
CA THR A 51 -11.16 -3.29 -9.36
C THR A 51 -12.23 -4.30 -9.80
N ALA A 52 -11.83 -5.36 -10.51
CA ALA A 52 -12.71 -6.45 -10.89
C ALA A 52 -13.49 -7.01 -9.69
N GLU A 53 -14.69 -7.51 -9.95
CA GLU A 53 -15.52 -8.11 -8.91
C GLU A 53 -14.85 -9.32 -8.26
N GLY A 54 -15.11 -9.50 -6.98
CA GLY A 54 -14.54 -10.55 -6.16
C GLY A 54 -13.46 -10.05 -5.20
N PHE A 55 -13.05 -10.93 -4.30
CA PHE A 55 -11.99 -10.67 -3.35
C PHE A 55 -10.68 -11.31 -3.83
N ASP A 56 -9.70 -10.50 -4.14
CA ASP A 56 -8.37 -10.93 -4.61
C ASP A 56 -7.45 -11.48 -3.49
N GLY A 57 -7.99 -11.69 -2.30
CA GLY A 57 -7.26 -12.13 -1.11
C GLY A 57 -6.51 -11.01 -0.39
N ARG A 58 -6.42 -9.81 -0.96
CA ARG A 58 -5.65 -8.71 -0.39
C ARG A 58 -6.53 -7.79 0.42
N ALA A 59 -6.14 -7.60 1.67
CA ALA A 59 -6.75 -6.66 2.58
C ALA A 59 -5.68 -5.83 3.28
N SER A 60 -6.04 -4.62 3.69
CA SER A 60 -5.16 -3.71 4.41
C SER A 60 -5.84 -3.17 5.66
N ALA A 61 -5.10 -3.17 6.76
CA ALA A 61 -5.47 -2.48 7.97
C ALA A 61 -5.13 -0.99 7.82
N ILE A 62 -6.11 -0.12 7.99
CA ILE A 62 -5.92 1.33 8.01
C ILE A 62 -5.95 1.78 9.47
N SER A 63 -4.79 2.25 9.96
CA SER A 63 -4.66 2.77 11.33
C SER A 63 -5.44 4.08 11.50
N THR A 64 -5.73 4.47 12.74
CA THR A 64 -6.40 5.73 13.05
C THR A 64 -5.68 6.94 12.45
N ALA A 65 -4.34 6.99 12.49
CA ALA A 65 -3.57 8.06 11.87
C ALA A 65 -3.74 8.12 10.34
N SER A 66 -3.75 6.96 9.67
CA SER A 66 -4.00 6.88 8.22
C SER A 66 -5.46 7.21 7.88
N TRP A 67 -6.39 6.88 8.77
CA TRP A 67 -7.80 7.25 8.61
C TRP A 67 -8.02 8.76 8.64
N ASN A 68 -7.28 9.48 9.50
CA ASN A 68 -7.31 10.93 9.53
C ASN A 68 -6.84 11.55 8.21
N LEU A 69 -5.84 10.95 7.55
CA LEU A 69 -5.42 11.37 6.20
C LEU A 69 -6.59 11.18 5.20
N PHE A 70 -7.25 10.02 5.21
CA PHE A 70 -8.39 9.75 4.34
C PHE A 70 -9.57 10.70 4.60
N THR A 71 -9.79 11.10 5.86
CA THR A 71 -10.77 12.12 6.21
C THR A 71 -10.41 13.48 5.59
N ASN A 72 -9.16 13.89 5.72
CA ASN A 72 -8.67 15.17 5.22
C ASN A 72 -8.73 15.29 3.69
N ILE A 73 -8.53 14.18 2.97
CA ILE A 73 -8.65 14.15 1.49
C ILE A 73 -10.08 13.85 1.00
N GLY A 74 -11.04 13.70 1.92
CA GLY A 74 -12.46 13.58 1.59
C GLY A 74 -12.93 12.19 1.13
N ILE A 75 -12.11 11.13 1.28
CA ILE A 75 -12.51 9.77 0.86
C ILE A 75 -13.08 8.91 2.01
N ALA A 76 -12.90 9.34 3.27
CA ALA A 76 -13.32 8.56 4.43
C ALA A 76 -14.82 8.21 4.39
N GLN A 77 -15.69 9.15 4.00
CA GLN A 77 -17.14 8.91 3.93
C GLN A 77 -17.52 7.79 2.94
N ARG A 78 -16.77 7.65 1.85
CA ARG A 78 -16.99 6.56 0.87
C ARG A 78 -16.49 5.22 1.39
N LEU A 79 -15.44 5.22 2.20
CA LEU A 79 -14.82 4.03 2.75
C LEU A 79 -15.50 3.53 4.02
N GLU A 80 -16.07 4.41 4.84
CA GLU A 80 -16.63 4.06 6.13
C GLU A 80 -17.61 2.87 6.09
N PRO A 81 -18.58 2.81 5.15
CA PRO A 81 -19.52 1.69 5.07
C PRO A 81 -18.88 0.39 4.56
N LEU A 82 -17.66 0.42 4.02
CA LEU A 82 -16.94 -0.73 3.44
C LEU A 82 -15.92 -1.33 4.41
N GLY A 83 -15.54 -0.57 5.45
CA GLY A 83 -14.55 -0.99 6.42
C GLY A 83 -15.10 -1.90 7.50
N CYS A 84 -14.29 -2.85 7.96
CA CYS A 84 -14.55 -3.66 9.14
C CYS A 84 -13.73 -3.11 10.31
N PRO A 85 -14.31 -2.65 11.43
CA PRO A 85 -13.56 -2.19 12.59
C PRO A 85 -12.67 -3.29 13.17
N ILE A 86 -11.47 -2.92 13.64
CA ILE A 86 -10.60 -3.76 14.45
C ILE A 86 -10.84 -3.38 15.90
N GLU A 87 -11.67 -4.16 16.59
CA GLU A 87 -12.05 -3.92 18.00
C GLU A 87 -10.95 -4.39 18.96
N SER A 88 -10.22 -5.44 18.56
CA SER A 88 -9.06 -5.93 19.31
C SER A 88 -8.12 -6.74 18.43
N ILE A 89 -6.86 -6.86 18.90
CA ILE A 89 -5.88 -7.79 18.33
C ILE A 89 -5.58 -8.84 19.38
N ALA A 90 -5.81 -10.11 19.06
CA ALA A 90 -5.54 -11.26 19.91
C ALA A 90 -4.26 -11.96 19.45
N VAL A 91 -3.25 -12.01 20.30
CA VAL A 91 -1.95 -12.62 20.02
C VAL A 91 -1.80 -13.90 20.83
N THR A 92 -1.43 -15.00 20.17
CA THR A 92 -1.25 -16.32 20.81
C THR A 92 0.02 -17.02 20.32
N ASP A 93 0.61 -17.88 21.18
CA ASP A 93 1.63 -18.84 20.78
C ASP A 93 0.95 -20.15 20.36
N GLN A 94 0.72 -20.31 19.07
CA GLN A 94 -0.06 -21.40 18.52
C GLN A 94 -1.47 -21.43 19.16
N MET A 95 -2.05 -22.62 19.34
CA MET A 95 -3.31 -22.79 20.06
C MET A 95 -3.08 -23.18 21.54
N LYS A 96 -1.94 -22.77 22.11
CA LYS A 96 -1.67 -22.98 23.54
C LYS A 96 -2.56 -22.08 24.41
N PRO A 97 -2.85 -22.49 25.66
CA PRO A 97 -3.56 -21.63 26.61
C PRO A 97 -2.81 -20.33 26.86
N GLY A 98 -3.55 -19.23 26.92
CA GLY A 98 -3.05 -17.88 27.12
C GLY A 98 -3.03 -17.07 25.83
N ARG A 99 -3.44 -15.83 25.92
CA ARG A 99 -3.37 -14.85 24.85
C ARG A 99 -3.14 -13.45 25.41
N ILE A 100 -2.59 -12.59 24.58
CA ILE A 100 -2.45 -11.17 24.86
C ILE A 100 -3.47 -10.43 24.00
N ASP A 101 -4.35 -9.65 24.61
CA ASP A 101 -5.31 -8.82 23.90
C ASP A 101 -4.85 -7.37 23.91
N PHE A 102 -4.69 -6.81 22.70
CA PHE A 102 -4.55 -5.36 22.53
C PHE A 102 -5.92 -4.77 22.23
N ARG A 103 -6.33 -3.78 22.98
CA ARG A 103 -7.59 -3.06 22.81
C ARG A 103 -7.33 -1.57 22.77
N PRO A 104 -8.16 -0.79 22.07
CA PRO A 104 -8.05 0.67 22.12
C PRO A 104 -8.39 1.16 23.52
N GLU A 105 -7.83 2.30 23.87
CA GLU A 105 -8.28 3.02 25.07
C GLU A 105 -9.75 3.44 24.89
N PRO A 106 -10.54 3.55 25.99
CA PRO A 106 -11.99 3.80 25.89
C PRO A 106 -12.40 5.03 25.08
N HIS A 107 -11.49 5.99 24.88
CA HIS A 107 -11.74 7.22 24.10
C HIS A 107 -11.20 7.18 22.67
N GLU A 108 -10.47 6.13 22.28
CA GLU A 108 -9.83 6.03 20.96
C GLU A 108 -10.71 5.36 19.89
N GLY A 109 -11.83 4.74 20.29
CA GLY A 109 -12.72 4.04 19.38
C GLY A 109 -12.18 2.67 18.99
N THR A 110 -11.64 2.49 17.80
CA THR A 110 -11.11 1.22 17.30
C THR A 110 -9.60 1.31 17.01
N LEU A 111 -8.88 0.18 17.00
CA LEU A 111 -7.46 0.13 16.65
C LEU A 111 -7.18 0.48 15.19
N GLY A 112 -8.20 0.43 14.36
CA GLY A 112 -8.17 0.71 12.93
C GLY A 112 -9.33 0.05 12.22
N ARG A 113 -9.26 -0.01 10.91
CA ARG A 113 -10.30 -0.64 10.06
C ARG A 113 -9.65 -1.50 8.99
N MET A 114 -10.21 -2.68 8.77
CA MET A 114 -9.81 -3.55 7.66
C MET A 114 -10.61 -3.23 6.41
N PHE A 115 -9.94 -3.21 5.28
CA PHE A 115 -10.55 -3.03 3.95
C PHE A 115 -10.02 -4.06 2.98
N ALA A 116 -10.87 -4.55 2.08
CA ALA A 116 -10.39 -5.16 0.85
C ALA A 116 -9.64 -4.09 0.02
N ASN A 117 -8.49 -4.44 -0.55
CA ASN A 117 -7.70 -3.47 -1.34
C ASN A 117 -8.46 -2.98 -2.57
N ARG A 118 -9.37 -3.78 -3.11
CA ARG A 118 -10.30 -3.40 -4.16
C ARG A 118 -11.12 -2.15 -3.78
N ASP A 119 -11.71 -2.16 -2.59
CA ASP A 119 -12.58 -1.07 -2.13
C ASP A 119 -11.80 0.22 -1.93
N LEU A 120 -10.58 0.12 -1.38
CA LEU A 120 -9.67 1.26 -1.29
C LEU A 120 -9.33 1.84 -2.66
N ARG A 121 -9.05 0.98 -3.67
CA ARG A 121 -8.74 1.43 -5.03
C ARG A 121 -9.93 2.11 -5.68
N LEU A 122 -11.12 1.52 -5.59
CA LEU A 122 -12.34 2.11 -6.14
C LEU A 122 -12.58 3.51 -5.59
N ALA A 123 -12.54 3.68 -4.27
CA ALA A 123 -12.75 4.97 -3.64
C ALA A 123 -11.72 6.02 -4.08
N LEU A 124 -10.43 5.63 -4.19
CA LEU A 124 -9.35 6.51 -4.64
C LEU A 124 -9.49 6.87 -6.11
N PHE A 125 -9.79 5.91 -6.98
CA PHE A 125 -9.92 6.12 -8.43
C PHE A 125 -11.13 7.00 -8.76
N GLU A 126 -12.26 6.78 -8.10
CA GLU A 126 -13.45 7.62 -8.25
C GLU A 126 -13.20 9.07 -7.79
N ALA A 127 -12.51 9.24 -6.65
CA ALA A 127 -12.15 10.55 -6.15
C ALA A 127 -11.18 11.27 -7.09
N ALA A 128 -10.16 10.56 -7.61
CA ALA A 128 -9.18 11.11 -8.55
C ALA A 128 -9.82 11.51 -9.88
N ALA A 129 -10.77 10.72 -10.40
CA ALA A 129 -11.50 11.05 -11.63
C ALA A 129 -12.33 12.35 -11.53
N GLN A 130 -12.71 12.75 -10.33
CA GLN A 130 -13.45 13.98 -10.05
C GLN A 130 -12.55 15.18 -9.71
N GLN A 131 -11.23 14.97 -9.59
CA GLN A 131 -10.28 16.00 -9.16
C GLN A 131 -9.56 16.63 -10.36
N PRO A 132 -9.87 17.91 -10.74
CA PRO A 132 -9.31 18.53 -11.94
C PRO A 132 -7.78 18.77 -11.86
N LEU A 133 -7.21 18.80 -10.67
CA LEU A 133 -5.77 18.92 -10.47
C LEU A 133 -5.01 17.61 -10.72
N ILE A 134 -5.70 16.48 -10.97
CA ILE A 134 -5.09 15.19 -11.25
C ILE A 134 -5.29 14.84 -12.73
N ALA A 135 -4.20 14.69 -13.48
CA ALA A 135 -4.22 14.07 -14.80
C ALA A 135 -3.80 12.60 -14.65
N TRP A 136 -4.76 11.69 -14.67
CA TRP A 136 -4.50 10.26 -14.52
C TRP A 136 -4.25 9.58 -15.86
N HIS A 137 -3.16 8.82 -15.96
CA HIS A 137 -2.71 8.07 -17.12
C HIS A 137 -2.63 6.57 -16.77
N PRO A 138 -3.75 5.84 -16.72
CA PRO A 138 -3.76 4.39 -16.51
C PRO A 138 -3.30 3.67 -17.79
N ASN A 139 -2.94 2.39 -17.68
CA ASN A 139 -2.45 1.57 -18.79
C ASN A 139 -1.23 2.20 -19.51
N ALA A 140 -0.50 3.08 -18.83
CA ALA A 140 0.59 3.84 -19.41
C ALA A 140 1.94 3.37 -18.89
N ARG A 141 2.83 3.00 -19.81
CA ARG A 141 4.19 2.57 -19.47
C ARG A 141 5.17 3.70 -19.72
N VAL A 142 5.96 4.07 -18.72
CA VAL A 142 7.08 4.98 -18.85
C VAL A 142 8.25 4.25 -19.49
N THR A 143 8.86 4.86 -20.50
CA THR A 143 10.02 4.33 -21.23
C THR A 143 11.29 5.09 -20.95
N ASP A 144 11.17 6.37 -20.55
CA ASP A 144 12.30 7.22 -20.22
C ASP A 144 11.92 8.23 -19.15
N ARG A 145 12.90 8.65 -18.33
CA ARG A 145 12.79 9.67 -17.28
C ARG A 145 13.97 10.62 -17.37
N ASP A 146 13.70 11.92 -17.34
CA ASP A 146 14.74 12.93 -17.31
C ASP A 146 14.53 13.88 -16.13
N ARG A 147 15.63 14.31 -15.54
CA ARG A 147 15.68 15.26 -14.42
C ARG A 147 16.72 16.34 -14.70
N SER A 148 16.30 17.57 -14.75
CA SER A 148 17.14 18.74 -15.01
C SER A 148 17.00 19.78 -13.90
N GLU A 149 17.78 20.84 -13.94
CA GLU A 149 17.63 21.96 -12.99
C GLU A 149 16.27 22.65 -13.09
N HIS A 150 15.56 22.53 -14.22
CA HIS A 150 14.32 23.25 -14.50
C HIS A 150 13.06 22.41 -14.32
N GLY A 151 13.22 21.13 -14.01
CA GLY A 151 12.09 20.22 -13.82
C GLY A 151 12.40 18.78 -14.21
N VAL A 152 11.34 18.01 -14.31
CA VAL A 152 11.39 16.58 -14.62
C VAL A 152 10.48 16.25 -15.79
N SER A 153 10.79 15.18 -16.50
CA SER A 153 9.91 14.66 -17.53
C SER A 153 9.89 13.13 -17.55
N ALA A 154 8.79 12.56 -18.05
CA ALA A 154 8.71 11.15 -18.40
C ALA A 154 8.12 11.01 -19.80
N THR A 155 8.72 10.10 -20.58
CA THR A 155 8.21 9.70 -21.90
C THR A 155 7.43 8.40 -21.76
N LEU A 156 6.21 8.40 -22.24
CA LEU A 156 5.35 7.22 -22.28
C LEU A 156 5.62 6.38 -23.53
N ALA A 157 5.22 5.11 -23.50
CA ALA A 157 5.43 4.19 -24.63
C ALA A 157 4.74 4.63 -25.94
N ASP A 158 3.72 5.49 -25.88
CA ASP A 158 3.04 6.05 -27.03
C ASP A 158 3.71 7.34 -27.58
N GLY A 159 4.84 7.74 -26.98
CA GLY A 159 5.59 8.95 -27.31
C GLY A 159 5.11 10.22 -26.61
N THR A 160 4.09 10.17 -25.78
CA THR A 160 3.64 11.31 -24.97
C THR A 160 4.71 11.70 -23.96
N VAL A 161 5.02 12.99 -23.84
CA VAL A 161 5.97 13.52 -22.86
C VAL A 161 5.22 14.32 -21.79
N LEU A 162 5.30 13.87 -20.55
CA LEU A 162 4.75 14.53 -19.37
C LEU A 162 5.85 15.33 -18.66
N ARG A 163 5.51 16.53 -18.17
CA ARG A 163 6.48 17.43 -17.50
C ARG A 163 5.95 17.89 -16.15
N ALA A 164 6.87 18.01 -15.17
CA ALA A 164 6.54 18.51 -13.84
C ALA A 164 7.74 19.21 -13.18
N GLU A 165 7.55 19.70 -11.96
CA GLU A 165 8.64 20.26 -11.14
C GLU A 165 9.37 19.18 -10.34
N LEU A 166 8.62 18.16 -9.83
CA LEU A 166 9.13 17.11 -8.97
C LEU A 166 8.65 15.73 -9.45
N LEU A 167 9.57 14.77 -9.51
CA LEU A 167 9.30 13.35 -9.77
C LEU A 167 9.05 12.62 -8.45
N VAL A 168 7.97 11.85 -8.39
CA VAL A 168 7.66 10.99 -7.25
C VAL A 168 7.62 9.53 -7.67
N GLY A 169 8.51 8.71 -7.13
CA GLY A 169 8.49 7.25 -7.31
C GLY A 169 7.58 6.58 -6.27
N ALA A 170 6.44 6.07 -6.74
CA ALA A 170 5.43 5.35 -5.96
C ALA A 170 5.12 3.95 -6.55
N GLU A 171 6.07 3.38 -7.31
CA GLU A 171 5.90 2.17 -8.13
C GLU A 171 6.02 0.86 -7.32
N GLY A 172 6.12 0.97 -6.00
CA GLY A 172 6.21 -0.19 -5.13
C GLY A 172 7.61 -0.82 -5.09
N ARG A 173 7.69 -2.07 -4.65
CA ARG A 173 8.95 -2.78 -4.34
C ARG A 173 9.92 -2.88 -5.52
N ALA A 174 9.43 -2.95 -6.73
CA ALA A 174 10.23 -3.04 -7.95
C ALA A 174 10.28 -1.69 -8.68
N SER A 175 10.43 -0.58 -7.97
CA SER A 175 10.42 0.77 -8.53
C SER A 175 11.58 0.99 -9.51
N PRO A 176 11.30 1.17 -10.81
CA PRO A 176 12.32 1.56 -11.77
C PRO A 176 12.91 2.93 -11.46
N THR A 177 12.11 3.87 -10.97
CA THR A 177 12.59 5.21 -10.56
C THR A 177 13.69 5.12 -9.51
N ARG A 178 13.52 4.25 -8.50
CA ARG A 178 14.57 3.99 -7.51
C ARG A 178 15.81 3.36 -8.16
N GLU A 179 15.63 2.35 -9.00
CA GLU A 179 16.74 1.64 -9.64
C GLU A 179 17.58 2.56 -10.53
N GLU A 180 16.93 3.39 -11.35
CA GLU A 180 17.57 4.36 -12.23
C GLU A 180 18.26 5.50 -11.48
N SER A 181 17.79 5.86 -10.27
CA SER A 181 18.43 6.90 -9.45
C SER A 181 19.77 6.50 -8.87
N GLY A 182 20.09 5.21 -8.86
CA GLY A 182 21.33 4.70 -8.25
C GLY A 182 21.37 4.79 -6.72
N LEU A 183 20.23 5.08 -6.07
CA LEU A 183 20.16 5.10 -4.61
C LEU A 183 20.42 3.71 -4.04
N GLY A 184 21.30 3.62 -3.06
CA GLY A 184 21.63 2.37 -2.39
C GLY A 184 20.40 1.72 -1.77
N LEU A 185 20.27 0.40 -1.92
CA LEU A 185 19.16 -0.39 -1.39
C LEU A 185 19.70 -1.51 -0.49
N ALA A 186 19.36 -1.48 0.79
CA ALA A 186 19.48 -2.65 1.65
C ALA A 186 18.27 -3.57 1.40
N LYS A 187 18.51 -4.82 1.04
CA LYS A 187 17.45 -5.79 0.75
C LYS A 187 17.87 -7.19 1.18
N TRP A 188 17.00 -7.90 1.87
CA TRP A 188 17.15 -9.33 2.16
C TRP A 188 15.80 -10.04 2.22
N GLY A 189 15.82 -11.34 1.95
CA GLY A 189 14.66 -12.22 2.08
C GLY A 189 14.65 -12.92 3.43
N TYR A 190 13.50 -13.14 3.98
CA TYR A 190 13.35 -13.90 5.24
C TYR A 190 13.32 -15.43 5.02
N GLY A 191 13.38 -15.89 3.77
CA GLY A 191 13.23 -17.31 3.44
C GLY A 191 11.80 -17.83 3.69
N HIS A 192 10.84 -16.91 3.73
CA HIS A 192 9.43 -17.18 3.97
C HIS A 192 8.55 -16.57 2.88
N ARG A 193 7.36 -17.14 2.72
CA ARG A 193 6.30 -16.62 1.87
C ARG A 193 5.01 -16.44 2.68
N ALA A 194 4.27 -15.39 2.38
CA ALA A 194 2.90 -15.27 2.84
C ALA A 194 1.97 -15.95 1.83
N ILE A 195 1.09 -16.81 2.32
CA ILE A 195 -0.06 -17.33 1.57
C ILE A 195 -1.26 -16.53 2.02
N ILE A 196 -2.00 -15.97 1.06
CA ILE A 196 -3.21 -15.20 1.32
C ILE A 196 -4.43 -15.90 0.72
N ALA A 197 -5.53 -15.84 1.45
CA ALA A 197 -6.82 -16.39 1.03
C ALA A 197 -7.97 -15.60 1.69
N GLY A 198 -9.13 -15.59 1.05
CA GLY A 198 -10.38 -15.19 1.68
C GLY A 198 -11.05 -16.40 2.33
N LEU A 199 -11.60 -16.20 3.51
CA LEU A 199 -12.40 -17.20 4.22
C LEU A 199 -13.79 -16.65 4.47
N ALA A 200 -14.82 -17.48 4.23
CA ALA A 200 -16.14 -17.35 4.83
C ALA A 200 -16.22 -18.31 6.02
N HIS A 201 -16.97 -17.95 7.08
CA HIS A 201 -16.99 -18.76 8.29
C HIS A 201 -18.33 -18.66 9.05
N GLU A 202 -18.55 -19.67 9.87
CA GLU A 202 -19.82 -19.88 10.58
C GLU A 202 -20.04 -18.86 11.70
N ARG A 203 -19.00 -18.64 12.53
CA ARG A 203 -19.12 -17.77 13.71
C ARG A 203 -18.60 -16.38 13.43
N PRO A 204 -19.22 -15.32 13.95
CA PRO A 204 -18.76 -13.95 13.76
C PRO A 204 -17.36 -13.75 14.34
N HIS A 205 -16.55 -12.91 13.69
CA HIS A 205 -15.19 -12.56 14.13
C HIS A 205 -15.16 -11.50 15.25
N GLU A 206 -16.28 -10.88 15.59
CA GLU A 206 -16.41 -9.86 16.65
C GLU A 206 -15.38 -8.71 16.52
N GLY A 207 -14.94 -8.38 15.31
CA GLY A 207 -13.90 -7.38 15.07
C GLY A 207 -12.51 -7.76 15.59
N VAL A 208 -12.27 -9.02 15.93
CA VAL A 208 -10.99 -9.50 16.45
C VAL A 208 -10.04 -9.84 15.30
N ALA A 209 -8.88 -9.19 15.26
CA ALA A 209 -7.76 -9.61 14.43
C ALA A 209 -6.89 -10.61 15.20
N TRP A 210 -6.75 -11.83 14.70
CA TRP A 210 -5.94 -12.86 15.33
C TRP A 210 -4.54 -12.90 14.72
N GLU A 211 -3.52 -12.89 15.59
CA GLU A 211 -2.12 -13.13 15.25
C GLU A 211 -1.62 -14.38 16.03
N ILE A 212 -1.58 -15.50 15.34
CA ILE A 212 -1.21 -16.80 15.92
C ILE A 212 0.22 -17.11 15.49
N PHE A 213 1.18 -17.07 16.40
CA PHE A 213 2.58 -17.30 16.09
C PHE A 213 2.90 -18.80 16.08
N TYR A 214 3.38 -19.29 14.95
CA TYR A 214 3.93 -20.62 14.74
C TYR A 214 5.44 -20.54 14.53
N PRO A 215 6.19 -21.66 14.71
CA PRO A 215 7.64 -21.68 14.44
C PRO A 215 8.04 -21.25 13.03
N ALA A 216 7.15 -21.45 12.04
CA ALA A 216 7.35 -21.03 10.66
C ALA A 216 6.92 -19.58 10.39
N GLY A 217 6.43 -18.86 11.39
CA GLY A 217 5.94 -17.49 11.28
C GLY A 217 4.46 -17.32 11.62
N PRO A 218 3.94 -16.09 11.54
CA PRO A 218 2.58 -15.76 11.93
C PRO A 218 1.54 -16.37 10.99
N PHE A 219 0.39 -16.68 11.59
CA PHE A 219 -0.85 -17.07 10.96
C PHE A 219 -1.92 -16.08 11.41
N ALA A 220 -2.27 -15.13 10.54
CA ALA A 220 -3.20 -14.05 10.86
C ALA A 220 -4.58 -14.30 10.26
N LEU A 221 -5.62 -14.03 11.06
CA LEU A 221 -7.01 -13.99 10.62
C LEU A 221 -7.52 -12.57 10.84
N LEU A 222 -7.77 -11.85 9.75
CA LEU A 222 -8.09 -10.43 9.78
C LEU A 222 -9.58 -10.23 9.45
N PRO A 223 -10.35 -9.55 10.32
CA PRO A 223 -11.78 -9.41 10.14
C PRO A 223 -12.11 -8.61 8.88
N LEU A 224 -13.07 -9.07 8.09
CA LEU A 224 -13.60 -8.36 6.93
C LEU A 224 -15.10 -8.17 7.11
N ARG A 225 -15.65 -7.16 6.45
CA ARG A 225 -17.09 -6.98 6.39
C ARG A 225 -17.76 -8.23 5.81
N ASP A 226 -18.93 -8.59 6.32
CA ASP A 226 -19.76 -9.66 5.80
C ASP A 226 -20.05 -9.45 4.31
N ASP A 227 -20.23 -10.53 3.56
CA ASP A 227 -20.58 -10.42 2.15
C ASP A 227 -22.06 -10.03 1.93
N SER A 228 -22.46 -9.92 0.67
CA SER A 228 -23.84 -9.57 0.29
C SER A 228 -24.88 -10.57 0.80
N ASP A 229 -24.47 -11.80 1.07
CA ASP A 229 -25.33 -12.88 1.55
C ASP A 229 -25.34 -12.96 3.08
N GLY A 230 -24.65 -12.04 3.76
CA GLY A 230 -24.55 -11.97 5.22
C GLY A 230 -23.60 -13.00 5.84
N ARG A 231 -22.71 -13.62 5.04
CA ARG A 231 -21.72 -14.56 5.57
C ARG A 231 -20.55 -13.81 6.18
N HIS A 232 -20.12 -14.22 7.37
CA HIS A 232 -18.94 -13.68 8.02
C HIS A 232 -17.68 -13.97 7.23
N ARG A 233 -16.77 -13.00 7.11
CA ARG A 233 -15.58 -13.13 6.30
C ARG A 233 -14.32 -12.66 7.02
N SER A 234 -13.19 -13.32 6.70
CA SER A 234 -11.86 -12.92 7.15
C SER A 234 -10.84 -13.09 6.03
N ALA A 235 -9.81 -12.25 6.04
CA ALA A 235 -8.62 -12.48 5.25
C ALA A 235 -7.63 -13.33 6.05
N LEU A 236 -7.12 -14.38 5.43
CA LEU A 236 -6.03 -15.20 5.95
C LEU A 236 -4.69 -14.70 5.40
N VAL A 237 -3.73 -14.49 6.29
CA VAL A 237 -2.31 -14.32 5.95
C VAL A 237 -1.51 -15.38 6.69
N TRP A 238 -1.04 -16.38 5.97
CA TRP A 238 -0.32 -17.52 6.55
C TRP A 238 1.14 -17.52 6.08
N THR A 239 2.04 -17.28 6.99
CA THR A 239 3.48 -17.35 6.73
C THR A 239 3.96 -18.80 6.77
N VAL A 240 4.65 -19.20 5.71
CA VAL A 240 5.28 -20.52 5.57
C VAL A 240 6.72 -20.37 5.11
N SER A 241 7.56 -21.38 5.36
CA SER A 241 8.90 -21.40 4.79
C SER A 241 8.83 -21.42 3.25
N GLU A 242 9.81 -20.83 2.58
CA GLU A 242 9.84 -20.81 1.12
C GLU A 242 9.82 -22.21 0.49
N LYS A 243 10.50 -23.17 1.12
CA LYS A 243 10.52 -24.57 0.69
C LYS A 243 9.17 -25.26 0.77
N ASP A 244 8.31 -24.88 1.71
CA ASP A 244 7.00 -25.50 1.95
C ASP A 244 5.89 -24.84 1.14
N ALA A 245 6.10 -23.58 0.68
CA ALA A 245 5.08 -22.76 0.05
C ALA A 245 4.46 -23.41 -1.19
N ALA A 246 5.27 -24.01 -2.07
CA ALA A 246 4.77 -24.70 -3.27
C ALA A 246 3.87 -25.87 -2.90
N GLY A 247 4.24 -26.66 -1.88
CA GLY A 247 3.43 -27.78 -1.37
C GLY A 247 2.10 -27.31 -0.81
N VAL A 248 2.08 -26.24 -0.02
CA VAL A 248 0.85 -25.67 0.55
C VAL A 248 -0.05 -25.09 -0.56
N MET A 249 0.52 -24.40 -1.55
CA MET A 249 -0.24 -23.89 -2.69
C MET A 249 -0.83 -24.98 -3.57
N ALA A 250 -0.20 -26.14 -3.65
CA ALA A 250 -0.66 -27.30 -4.42
C ALA A 250 -1.75 -28.13 -3.71
N LEU A 251 -2.03 -27.87 -2.42
CA LEU A 251 -3.10 -28.59 -1.71
C LEU A 251 -4.45 -28.37 -2.39
N SER A 252 -5.28 -29.43 -2.42
CA SER A 252 -6.68 -29.25 -2.81
C SER A 252 -7.39 -28.27 -1.85
N PRO A 253 -8.49 -27.61 -2.26
CA PRO A 253 -9.25 -26.73 -1.37
C PRO A 253 -9.60 -27.40 -0.02
N ARG A 254 -10.04 -28.64 -0.05
CA ARG A 254 -10.38 -29.42 1.16
C ARG A 254 -9.15 -29.64 2.06
N ALA A 255 -8.01 -30.02 1.49
CA ALA A 255 -6.79 -30.27 2.26
C ALA A 255 -6.22 -28.96 2.83
N PHE A 256 -6.29 -27.85 2.08
CA PHE A 256 -5.90 -26.54 2.55
C PHE A 256 -6.76 -26.07 3.74
N LEU A 257 -8.08 -26.20 3.64
CA LEU A 257 -8.99 -25.82 4.72
C LEU A 257 -8.78 -26.70 5.97
N ALA A 258 -8.47 -27.99 5.82
CA ALA A 258 -8.10 -28.85 6.96
C ALA A 258 -6.84 -28.32 7.68
N GLU A 259 -5.84 -27.85 6.93
CA GLU A 259 -4.65 -27.24 7.51
C GLU A 259 -4.94 -25.87 8.18
N VAL A 260 -5.83 -25.08 7.60
CA VAL A 260 -6.32 -23.80 8.19
C VAL A 260 -7.03 -24.09 9.51
N THR A 261 -8.03 -25.00 9.51
CA THR A 261 -8.79 -25.36 10.71
C THR A 261 -7.89 -25.90 11.82
N ARG A 262 -6.90 -26.73 11.47
CA ARG A 262 -5.94 -27.27 12.45
C ARG A 262 -5.15 -26.14 13.14
N ARG A 263 -4.85 -25.03 12.42
CA ARG A 263 -4.08 -23.90 12.97
C ARG A 263 -4.96 -22.89 13.72
N MET A 264 -6.13 -22.63 13.24
CA MET A 264 -7.01 -21.67 13.92
C MET A 264 -7.82 -22.30 15.07
N GLY A 265 -7.84 -23.67 15.17
CA GLY A 265 -8.71 -24.36 16.12
C GLY A 265 -10.20 -24.09 15.84
N ASP A 266 -10.98 -23.93 16.89
CA ASP A 266 -12.43 -23.72 16.81
C ASP A 266 -12.85 -22.22 16.84
N ILE A 267 -11.95 -21.32 16.44
CA ILE A 267 -12.22 -19.86 16.50
C ILE A 267 -13.45 -19.51 15.67
N TYR A 268 -13.53 -19.96 14.42
CA TYR A 268 -14.59 -19.58 13.48
C TYR A 268 -15.59 -20.71 13.15
N GLY A 269 -15.44 -21.88 13.75
CA GLY A 269 -16.25 -23.04 13.38
C GLY A 269 -15.91 -23.54 11.97
N THR A 270 -16.92 -23.83 11.17
CA THR A 270 -16.74 -24.26 9.78
C THR A 270 -16.25 -23.10 8.92
N VAL A 271 -15.29 -23.37 8.01
CA VAL A 271 -14.70 -22.38 7.11
C VAL A 271 -14.74 -22.84 5.65
N GLU A 272 -14.90 -21.88 4.76
CA GLU A 272 -14.88 -22.06 3.30
C GLU A 272 -13.96 -21.04 2.64
N LEU A 273 -13.37 -21.38 1.48
CA LEU A 273 -12.62 -20.43 0.68
C LEU A 273 -13.56 -19.53 -0.12
N THR A 274 -13.26 -18.22 -0.16
CA THR A 274 -14.01 -17.22 -0.94
C THR A 274 -13.23 -16.71 -2.14
N GLY A 275 -12.55 -17.56 -2.86
CA GLY A 275 -11.76 -17.22 -4.04
C GLY A 275 -10.45 -17.99 -4.09
N ASP A 276 -9.58 -17.55 -4.98
CA ASP A 276 -8.27 -18.15 -5.19
C ASP A 276 -7.29 -17.81 -4.08
N ARG A 277 -6.31 -18.67 -3.92
CA ARG A 277 -5.16 -18.46 -3.04
C ARG A 277 -4.03 -17.84 -3.84
N SER A 278 -3.27 -16.94 -3.21
CA SER A 278 -2.04 -16.42 -3.80
C SER A 278 -0.89 -16.44 -2.80
N SER A 279 0.34 -16.35 -3.27
CA SER A 279 1.50 -16.26 -2.40
C SER A 279 2.53 -15.26 -2.90
N TYR A 280 3.20 -14.59 -1.96
CA TYR A 280 4.28 -13.67 -2.27
C TYR A 280 5.46 -13.83 -1.31
N PRO A 281 6.70 -13.60 -1.77
CA PRO A 281 7.87 -13.70 -0.92
C PRO A 281 7.89 -12.58 0.11
N LEU A 282 8.33 -12.92 1.32
CA LEU A 282 8.55 -11.96 2.39
C LEU A 282 9.99 -11.46 2.34
N SER A 283 10.15 -10.17 2.26
CA SER A 283 11.46 -9.53 2.20
C SER A 283 11.42 -8.16 2.84
N PHE A 284 12.56 -7.76 3.35
CA PHE A 284 12.83 -6.39 3.75
C PHE A 284 13.51 -5.65 2.60
N GLN A 285 13.22 -4.36 2.47
CA GLN A 285 14.01 -3.44 1.66
C GLN A 285 13.93 -2.03 2.23
N HIS A 286 15.05 -1.32 2.19
CA HIS A 286 15.12 0.06 2.63
C HIS A 286 16.16 0.81 1.82
N THR A 287 15.82 1.97 1.27
CA THR A 287 16.73 2.82 0.53
C THR A 287 17.64 3.60 1.48
N ALA A 288 18.89 3.81 1.11
CA ALA A 288 19.83 4.61 1.88
C ALA A 288 19.38 6.08 2.02
N ARG A 289 18.66 6.58 1.02
CA ARG A 289 18.01 7.90 1.01
C ARG A 289 16.66 7.80 0.30
N MET A 290 15.75 8.67 0.66
CA MET A 290 14.41 8.74 0.05
C MET A 290 14.31 9.87 -0.99
N THR A 291 15.33 10.68 -1.12
CA THR A 291 15.35 11.84 -2.01
C THR A 291 16.62 11.90 -2.85
N ASP A 292 16.51 12.51 -4.01
CA ASP A 292 17.61 12.87 -4.90
C ASP A 292 17.24 14.14 -5.68
N HIS A 293 18.08 14.60 -6.62
CA HIS A 293 17.82 15.77 -7.43
C HIS A 293 16.43 15.71 -8.08
N ARG A 294 15.52 16.60 -7.65
CA ARG A 294 14.11 16.70 -8.08
C ARG A 294 13.35 15.37 -8.05
N MET A 295 13.67 14.50 -7.11
CA MET A 295 13.04 13.20 -6.97
C MET A 295 12.81 12.84 -5.51
N VAL A 296 11.68 12.19 -5.23
CA VAL A 296 11.34 11.63 -3.93
C VAL A 296 10.72 10.25 -4.11
N LEU A 297 11.01 9.32 -3.19
CA LEU A 297 10.40 8.00 -3.11
C LEU A 297 9.41 7.94 -1.96
N VAL A 298 8.29 7.25 -2.17
CA VAL A 298 7.24 7.04 -1.15
C VAL A 298 6.79 5.58 -1.12
N GLY A 299 6.38 5.12 0.05
CA GLY A 299 5.88 3.76 0.26
C GLY A 299 6.91 2.68 -0.07
N ASP A 300 6.45 1.57 -0.62
CA ASP A 300 7.31 0.42 -0.93
C ASP A 300 8.43 0.73 -1.95
N ALA A 301 8.37 1.85 -2.66
CA ALA A 301 9.48 2.30 -3.50
C ALA A 301 10.68 2.75 -2.65
N ALA A 302 10.44 3.34 -1.48
CA ALA A 302 11.47 3.74 -0.53
C ALA A 302 11.79 2.63 0.48
N HIS A 303 10.78 1.98 1.01
CA HIS A 303 10.89 1.00 2.09
C HIS A 303 9.81 -0.07 1.98
N GLY A 304 10.20 -1.32 2.05
CA GLY A 304 9.28 -2.47 2.05
C GLY A 304 9.57 -3.34 3.25
N MET A 305 8.60 -3.51 4.12
CA MET A 305 8.73 -4.25 5.36
C MET A 305 8.07 -5.62 5.32
N HIS A 306 8.35 -6.43 6.34
CA HIS A 306 7.56 -7.63 6.63
C HIS A 306 6.10 -7.21 6.93
N PRO A 307 5.09 -7.92 6.39
CA PRO A 307 3.68 -7.56 6.55
C PRO A 307 3.11 -7.81 7.96
N ILE A 308 3.95 -8.01 8.98
CA ILE A 308 3.49 -8.16 10.37
C ILE A 308 2.61 -6.97 10.73
N ALA A 309 1.44 -7.25 11.25
CA ALA A 309 0.43 -6.27 11.67
C ALA A 309 -0.03 -5.28 10.57
N GLY A 310 0.15 -5.60 9.28
CA GLY A 310 -0.37 -4.78 8.16
C GLY A 310 0.22 -3.37 8.06
N GLN A 311 1.43 -3.12 8.57
CA GLN A 311 2.01 -1.77 8.70
C GLN A 311 2.53 -1.18 7.38
N GLY A 312 2.78 -1.99 6.34
CA GLY A 312 3.41 -1.51 5.10
C GLY A 312 2.66 -0.35 4.43
N LEU A 313 1.34 -0.49 4.25
CA LEU A 313 0.53 0.59 3.66
C LEU A 313 0.49 1.82 4.57
N ASN A 314 0.30 1.64 5.89
CA ASN A 314 0.24 2.76 6.83
C ASN A 314 1.54 3.57 6.85
N LEU A 315 2.68 2.92 6.71
CA LEU A 315 3.97 3.61 6.61
C LEU A 315 4.05 4.47 5.32
N GLY A 316 3.60 3.93 4.18
CA GLY A 316 3.49 4.69 2.94
C GLY A 316 2.50 5.86 3.02
N LEU A 317 1.39 5.70 3.76
CA LEU A 317 0.44 6.79 4.01
C LEU A 317 1.03 7.88 4.93
N ARG A 318 1.89 7.51 5.87
CA ARG A 318 2.68 8.50 6.64
C ARG A 318 3.67 9.27 5.76
N ASP A 319 4.28 8.60 4.77
CA ASP A 319 5.12 9.30 3.78
C ASP A 319 4.29 10.34 3.02
N VAL A 320 3.09 9.99 2.58
CA VAL A 320 2.17 10.92 1.92
C VAL A 320 1.88 12.12 2.80
N GLY A 321 1.52 11.91 4.07
CA GLY A 321 1.25 12.99 5.01
C GLY A 321 2.43 13.94 5.18
N ALA A 322 3.63 13.40 5.41
CA ALA A 322 4.85 14.19 5.58
C ALA A 322 5.25 14.95 4.31
N LEU A 323 5.18 14.28 3.15
CA LEU A 323 5.53 14.92 1.87
C LEU A 323 4.57 16.05 1.53
N VAL A 324 3.27 15.83 1.67
CA VAL A 324 2.25 16.84 1.37
C VAL A 324 2.36 18.06 2.31
N GLU A 325 2.74 17.86 3.56
CA GLU A 325 2.99 18.97 4.49
C GLU A 325 4.18 19.82 4.03
N VAL A 326 5.30 19.18 3.68
CA VAL A 326 6.51 19.87 3.17
C VAL A 326 6.21 20.59 1.85
N LEU A 327 5.59 19.93 0.89
CA LEU A 327 5.26 20.52 -0.41
C LEU A 327 4.21 21.64 -0.29
N GLY A 328 3.22 21.47 0.61
CA GLY A 328 2.20 22.49 0.87
C GLY A 328 2.79 23.77 1.47
N GLU A 329 3.79 23.64 2.34
CA GLU A 329 4.54 24.79 2.84
C GLU A 329 5.36 25.48 1.73
N ALA A 330 6.10 24.70 0.91
CA ALA A 330 6.84 25.20 -0.24
C ALA A 330 5.92 25.96 -1.20
N ARG A 331 4.77 25.39 -1.54
CA ARG A 331 3.76 26.02 -2.41
C ARG A 331 3.27 27.35 -1.85
N ARG A 332 2.93 27.39 -0.55
CA ARG A 332 2.47 28.62 0.12
C ARG A 332 3.51 29.73 0.12
N LEU A 333 4.79 29.37 0.20
CA LEU A 333 5.91 30.31 0.21
C LEU A 333 6.39 30.65 -1.21
N GLY A 334 5.84 30.06 -2.26
CA GLY A 334 6.27 30.26 -3.65
C GLY A 334 7.65 29.66 -3.95
N LEU A 335 8.06 28.63 -3.19
CA LEU A 335 9.33 27.93 -3.39
C LEU A 335 9.19 26.85 -4.46
N ASP A 336 10.31 26.47 -5.07
CA ASP A 336 10.40 25.34 -6.00
C ASP A 336 10.13 24.02 -5.28
N LEU A 337 9.17 23.22 -5.75
CA LEU A 337 8.81 21.94 -5.15
C LEU A 337 9.94 20.89 -5.28
N GLY A 338 10.85 21.09 -6.24
CA GLY A 338 12.04 20.24 -6.41
C GLY A 338 13.26 20.71 -5.61
N ASP A 339 13.12 21.73 -4.75
CA ASP A 339 14.23 22.25 -3.95
C ASP A 339 14.80 21.20 -2.99
N ALA A 340 16.13 21.05 -3.01
CA ALA A 340 16.83 20.02 -2.26
C ALA A 340 16.71 20.17 -0.73
N GLU A 341 16.59 21.41 -0.23
CA GLU A 341 16.43 21.67 1.20
C GLU A 341 15.04 21.23 1.69
N MET A 342 14.01 21.52 0.89
CA MET A 342 12.64 21.09 1.17
C MET A 342 12.54 19.57 1.16
N LEU A 343 13.13 18.89 0.17
CA LEU A 343 13.14 17.43 0.10
C LEU A 343 13.93 16.81 1.25
N ARG A 344 15.02 17.43 1.71
CA ARG A 344 15.79 16.98 2.88
C ARG A 344 14.96 17.02 4.17
N ARG A 345 14.06 18.00 4.33
CA ARG A 345 13.14 18.07 5.49
C ARG A 345 12.21 16.85 5.52
N TYR A 346 11.66 16.46 4.37
CA TYR A 346 10.86 15.23 4.25
C TYR A 346 11.70 14.01 4.64
N GLU A 347 12.89 13.86 4.08
CA GLU A 347 13.79 12.72 4.35
C GLU A 347 14.15 12.62 5.84
N THR A 348 14.50 13.75 6.46
CA THR A 348 14.82 13.79 7.90
C THR A 348 13.62 13.39 8.76
N TRP A 349 12.44 13.88 8.43
CA TRP A 349 11.22 13.54 9.15
C TRP A 349 10.89 12.05 9.04
N ARG A 350 10.97 11.51 7.83
CA ARG A 350 10.62 10.10 7.58
C ARG A 350 11.68 9.12 8.03
N GLY A 351 12.96 9.52 7.98
CA GLY A 351 14.09 8.65 8.32
C GLY A 351 14.01 8.08 9.73
N LEU A 352 13.66 8.89 10.72
CA LEU A 352 13.50 8.45 12.12
C LEU A 352 12.31 7.51 12.29
N ASP A 353 11.16 7.83 11.69
CA ASP A 353 9.95 7.04 11.80
C ASP A 353 10.08 5.67 11.10
N THR A 354 10.60 5.67 9.86
CA THR A 354 10.85 4.45 9.10
C THR A 354 11.88 3.54 9.78
N PHE A 355 12.95 4.10 10.31
CA PHE A 355 13.97 3.32 11.03
C PHE A 355 13.38 2.67 12.29
N SER A 356 12.62 3.43 13.10
CA SER A 356 12.02 2.92 14.33
C SER A 356 11.04 1.78 14.08
N VAL A 357 10.15 1.92 13.09
CA VAL A 357 9.18 0.88 12.72
C VAL A 357 9.89 -0.32 12.10
N SER A 358 10.88 -0.10 11.24
CA SER A 358 11.68 -1.17 10.61
C SER A 358 12.41 -2.00 11.66
N PHE A 359 13.05 -1.35 12.63
CA PHE A 359 13.74 -2.03 13.72
C PHE A 359 12.79 -2.84 14.60
N ALA A 360 11.61 -2.29 14.92
CA ALA A 360 10.60 -2.99 15.73
C ALA A 360 9.98 -4.22 15.04
N THR A 361 10.00 -4.28 13.70
CA THR A 361 9.41 -5.40 12.95
C THR A 361 10.44 -6.43 12.49
N ASP A 362 11.75 -6.16 12.61
CA ASP A 362 12.84 -7.03 12.16
C ASP A 362 13.52 -7.78 13.34
N VAL A 363 13.17 -7.46 14.60
CA VAL A 363 13.60 -8.13 15.84
C VAL A 363 12.56 -9.15 16.28
#